data_98fa7da40edae1fcbb8aa5c010d92e78
#
_entry.id   98fa7da40edae1fcbb8aa5c010d92e78
#
_cell.length_a   1.000
_cell.length_b   1.000
_cell.length_c   1.000
_cell.angle_alpha   90.00
_cell.angle_beta   90.00
_cell.angle_gamma   90.00
#
_symmetry.space_group_name_H-M   'P 1'
#
loop_
_entity.id
_entity.type
_entity.pdbx_description
1 polymer ?
#
loop_
_entity_poly.entity_id
_entity_poly.type
_entity_poly.pdbx_seq_one_letter_code
_entity_poly.pdbx_strand_id
1 'polypeptide(L)'
;MKGTIRKLPLILLAAGAVLFAAGICVAAEEPFARFIKPVTNPVYFDEAQNVSYVHVVNAYQDLPKRISTKLGRVPLDGHLNLTAVRATYAFNEKFSLIAAKDGYIDFKPEHTLEHDSGWGDIAAGFKYALYYCPQDEFIVSGKLLFEFAQGSREVFQGNGDGNAAPSVTFLKGYDKWQFMGTLGMIIPFNAKQESMEIYQSYHVSYALTPRFFPLLELNHFCVARQADREELVASIAEFEGGDVINLGSQHGIDHRNFVTVAAGFRYRIFEKAGVFKNLDFGFAYELPLTNPNDGLMDNRYTADLVLHF
;
A
#
# COMPACT_ATOMS: atom_id res chain seq x y z
N MET A 1 -12.30 20.51 -34.23
CA MET A 1 -12.21 21.02 -32.86
C MET A 1 -13.17 20.21 -31.99
N LYS A 2 -12.66 19.18 -31.26
CA LYS A 2 -13.44 18.42 -30.30
C LYS A 2 -12.84 18.74 -28.93
N GLY A 3 -13.63 19.41 -28.08
CA GLY A 3 -13.22 19.85 -26.76
C GLY A 3 -13.07 18.67 -25.81
N THR A 4 -11.89 18.52 -25.25
CA THR A 4 -11.58 17.57 -24.18
C THR A 4 -12.17 18.10 -22.88
N ILE A 5 -13.22 17.48 -22.40
CA ILE A 5 -13.82 17.77 -21.10
C ILE A 5 -12.85 17.24 -20.04
N ARG A 6 -12.18 18.13 -19.31
CA ARG A 6 -11.33 17.83 -18.16
C ARG A 6 -12.17 17.18 -17.06
N LYS A 7 -11.95 15.89 -16.81
CA LYS A 7 -12.52 15.15 -15.68
C LYS A 7 -11.70 15.45 -14.40
N LEU A 8 -11.88 16.64 -13.87
CA LEU A 8 -11.29 17.00 -12.58
C LEU A 8 -12.42 17.55 -11.72
N PRO A 9 -13.14 16.79 -10.96
CA PRO A 9 -13.36 17.08 -9.53
C PRO A 9 -13.91 15.95 -8.65
N LEU A 10 -13.90 14.67 -9.01
CA LEU A 10 -14.58 13.66 -8.19
C LEU A 10 -13.83 13.29 -6.91
N ILE A 11 -12.49 13.35 -6.93
CA ILE A 11 -11.64 12.97 -5.78
C ILE A 11 -11.68 14.03 -4.67
N LEU A 12 -11.74 15.29 -5.02
CA LEU A 12 -11.90 16.39 -4.03
C LEU A 12 -13.27 16.36 -3.33
N LEU A 13 -14.30 15.85 -3.98
CA LEU A 13 -15.64 15.70 -3.37
C LEU A 13 -15.69 14.52 -2.37
N ALA A 14 -14.97 13.42 -2.63
CA ALA A 14 -14.91 12.29 -1.70
C ALA A 14 -14.15 12.65 -0.41
N ALA A 15 -13.02 13.36 -0.52
CA ALA A 15 -12.27 13.85 0.63
C ALA A 15 -13.06 14.89 1.44
N GLY A 16 -13.84 15.75 0.78
CA GLY A 16 -14.70 16.74 1.44
C GLY A 16 -15.90 16.13 2.18
N ALA A 17 -16.47 15.04 1.67
CA ALA A 17 -17.64 14.39 2.29
C ALA A 17 -17.28 13.63 3.58
N VAL A 18 -16.05 13.09 3.68
CA VAL A 18 -15.57 12.41 4.89
C VAL A 18 -15.32 13.42 6.04
N LEU A 19 -14.95 14.65 5.74
CA LEU A 19 -14.71 15.69 6.74
C LEU A 19 -15.99 16.24 7.38
N PHE A 20 -17.16 16.11 6.76
CA PHE A 20 -18.42 16.68 7.27
C PHE A 20 -19.19 15.75 8.23
N ALA A 21 -18.81 14.47 8.35
CA ALA A 21 -19.52 13.49 9.20
C ALA A 21 -18.89 13.32 10.60
N ALA A 22 -17.88 14.10 10.97
CA ALA A 22 -17.25 14.05 12.29
C ALA A 22 -18.14 14.69 13.37
N GLY A 23 -19.12 13.95 13.84
CA GLY A 23 -19.88 14.29 15.05
C GLY A 23 -18.97 14.36 16.27
N ILE A 24 -19.12 15.41 17.08
CA ILE A 24 -18.36 15.68 18.30
C ILE A 24 -18.54 14.52 19.28
N CYS A 25 -17.55 13.63 19.37
CA CYS A 25 -17.46 12.64 20.43
C CYS A 25 -16.38 13.10 21.42
N VAL A 26 -16.73 13.29 22.68
CA VAL A 26 -15.79 13.66 23.76
C VAL A 26 -14.89 12.45 24.02
N ALA A 27 -13.60 12.62 23.77
CA ALA A 27 -12.62 11.55 23.81
C ALA A 27 -12.29 11.12 25.25
N ALA A 28 -12.66 9.88 25.62
CA ALA A 28 -11.87 9.09 26.55
C ALA A 28 -10.49 8.82 25.93
N GLU A 29 -9.43 8.62 26.74
CA GLU A 29 -8.12 8.21 26.21
C GLU A 29 -8.31 6.93 25.38
N GLU A 30 -8.02 7.04 24.06
CA GLU A 30 -8.22 5.89 23.18
C GLU A 30 -7.14 4.86 23.45
N PRO A 31 -7.54 3.62 23.72
CA PRO A 31 -6.60 2.51 23.76
C PRO A 31 -5.86 2.47 22.41
N PHE A 32 -4.56 2.24 22.44
CA PHE A 32 -3.70 2.21 21.25
C PHE A 32 -3.34 3.58 20.61
N ALA A 33 -3.73 4.73 21.16
CA ALA A 33 -3.42 6.07 20.62
C ALA A 33 -1.91 6.34 20.48
N ARG A 34 -1.07 5.62 21.24
CA ARG A 34 0.40 5.73 21.16
C ARG A 34 1.01 5.04 19.94
N PHE A 35 0.29 4.11 19.34
CA PHE A 35 0.82 3.32 18.23
C PHE A 35 0.79 4.10 16.92
N ILE A 36 1.67 3.68 16.02
CA ILE A 36 1.87 4.33 14.74
C ILE A 36 1.52 3.37 13.59
N LYS A 37 1.17 3.96 12.46
CA LYS A 37 0.89 3.25 11.21
C LYS A 37 2.20 2.85 10.52
N PRO A 38 2.28 1.69 9.84
CA PRO A 38 3.38 1.37 8.93
C PRO A 38 3.52 2.43 7.83
N VAL A 39 4.75 2.57 7.27
CA VAL A 39 5.06 3.53 6.21
C VAL A 39 5.08 2.85 4.84
N THR A 40 5.70 1.66 4.74
CA THR A 40 5.82 0.93 3.49
C THR A 40 4.60 0.04 3.22
N ASN A 41 4.42 -0.39 1.98
CA ASN A 41 3.33 -1.25 1.53
C ASN A 41 1.93 -0.74 1.96
N PRO A 42 1.58 0.52 1.68
CA PRO A 42 0.40 1.16 2.25
C PRO A 42 -0.94 0.53 1.86
N VAL A 43 -1.04 -0.22 0.76
CA VAL A 43 -2.28 -0.88 0.33
C VAL A 43 -2.58 -2.12 1.18
N TYR A 44 -1.60 -2.98 1.34
CA TYR A 44 -1.82 -4.29 1.98
C TYR A 44 -1.40 -4.33 3.44
N PHE A 45 -0.44 -3.49 3.86
CA PHE A 45 -0.03 -3.37 5.25
C PHE A 45 -0.63 -2.14 5.91
N ASP A 46 -1.71 -2.33 6.64
CA ASP A 46 -2.44 -1.29 7.37
C ASP A 46 -2.36 -1.54 8.88
N GLU A 47 -2.66 -0.51 9.67
CA GLU A 47 -2.79 -0.65 11.12
C GLU A 47 -3.91 -1.63 11.49
N ALA A 48 -3.74 -2.37 12.58
CA ALA A 48 -4.73 -3.35 13.03
C ALA A 48 -5.96 -2.68 13.68
N GLN A 49 -5.80 -1.49 14.27
CA GLN A 49 -6.89 -0.77 14.91
C GLN A 49 -7.89 -0.17 13.91
N ASN A 50 -9.14 -0.04 14.34
CA ASN A 50 -10.18 0.65 13.60
C ASN A 50 -10.24 2.11 14.06
N VAL A 51 -9.54 2.99 13.35
CA VAL A 51 -9.49 4.43 13.57
C VAL A 51 -9.74 5.17 12.26
N SER A 52 -10.37 6.35 12.35
CA SER A 52 -10.62 7.18 11.18
C SER A 52 -9.38 7.99 10.84
N TYR A 53 -8.99 7.99 9.57
CA TYR A 53 -7.86 8.77 9.09
C TYR A 53 -7.97 9.12 7.61
N VAL A 54 -7.24 10.17 7.22
CA VAL A 54 -6.82 10.41 5.83
C VAL A 54 -5.31 10.28 5.76
N HIS A 55 -4.83 9.59 4.74
CA HIS A 55 -3.43 9.25 4.55
C HIS A 55 -2.98 9.66 3.14
N VAL A 56 -2.07 10.62 3.06
CA VAL A 56 -1.43 11.05 1.81
C VAL A 56 -0.07 10.40 1.73
N VAL A 57 0.21 9.74 0.63
CA VAL A 57 1.45 9.01 0.38
C VAL A 57 2.12 9.54 -0.87
N ASN A 58 3.42 9.74 -0.82
CA ASN A 58 4.27 9.90 -1.99
C ASN A 58 5.37 8.84 -1.93
N ALA A 59 5.54 8.08 -3.00
CA ALA A 59 6.59 7.10 -3.17
C ALA A 59 7.41 7.41 -4.43
N TYR A 60 8.71 7.58 -4.26
CA TYR A 60 9.68 7.67 -5.34
C TYR A 60 10.46 6.36 -5.37
N GLN A 61 10.46 5.69 -6.52
CA GLN A 61 11.07 4.38 -6.70
C GLN A 61 12.03 4.40 -7.88
N ASP A 62 13.28 4.04 -7.64
CA ASP A 62 14.24 3.78 -8.71
C ASP A 62 13.97 2.41 -9.32
N LEU A 63 13.97 2.37 -10.65
CA LEU A 63 13.82 1.14 -11.41
C LEU A 63 15.16 0.41 -11.50
N PRO A 64 15.17 -0.94 -11.60
CA PRO A 64 16.41 -1.67 -11.78
C PRO A 64 17.04 -1.36 -13.14
N LYS A 65 18.35 -1.33 -13.20
CA LYS A 65 19.09 -1.09 -14.46
C LYS A 65 18.77 -2.09 -15.56
N ARG A 66 18.35 -3.27 -15.18
CA ARG A 66 17.94 -4.35 -16.08
C ARG A 66 16.81 -5.13 -15.46
N ILE A 67 16.03 -5.76 -16.30
CA ILE A 67 14.89 -6.57 -15.91
C ILE A 67 15.00 -7.95 -16.55
N SER A 68 14.72 -8.99 -15.79
CA SER A 68 14.72 -10.37 -16.26
C SER A 68 13.43 -10.64 -17.05
N THR A 69 13.58 -11.19 -18.26
CA THR A 69 12.47 -11.59 -19.13
C THR A 69 12.73 -12.98 -19.69
N LYS A 70 11.76 -13.63 -20.34
CA LYS A 70 11.96 -14.89 -21.07
C LYS A 70 13.00 -14.78 -22.18
N LEU A 71 13.22 -13.61 -22.72
CA LEU A 71 14.22 -13.36 -23.78
C LEU A 71 15.61 -13.02 -23.22
N GLY A 72 15.77 -13.02 -21.88
CA GLY A 72 16.97 -12.61 -21.19
C GLY A 72 16.80 -11.27 -20.47
N ARG A 73 17.91 -10.69 -20.03
CA ARG A 73 17.90 -9.40 -19.32
C ARG A 73 17.92 -8.25 -20.30
N VAL A 74 16.92 -7.40 -20.22
CA VAL A 74 16.82 -6.17 -21.03
C VAL A 74 17.09 -4.92 -20.17
N PRO A 75 17.65 -3.83 -20.73
CA PRO A 75 17.87 -2.59 -19.97
C PRO A 75 16.54 -1.95 -19.61
N LEU A 76 16.44 -1.36 -18.42
CA LEU A 76 15.28 -0.60 -17.96
C LEU A 76 15.73 0.78 -17.47
N ASP A 77 16.28 0.84 -16.25
CA ASP A 77 16.70 2.10 -15.60
C ASP A 77 15.57 3.14 -15.47
N GLY A 78 15.84 4.27 -14.82
CA GLY A 78 14.85 5.32 -14.64
C GLY A 78 14.13 5.25 -13.29
N HIS A 79 12.95 5.85 -13.22
CA HIS A 79 12.20 5.91 -11.95
C HIS A 79 10.69 5.98 -12.17
N LEU A 80 9.95 5.76 -11.10
CA LEU A 80 8.54 6.09 -11.00
C LEU A 80 8.27 6.95 -9.77
N ASN A 81 7.24 7.78 -9.87
CA ASN A 81 6.70 8.54 -8.75
C ASN A 81 5.21 8.24 -8.60
N LEU A 82 4.79 7.89 -7.40
CA LEU A 82 3.40 7.70 -7.06
C LEU A 82 2.98 8.74 -6.03
N THR A 83 1.82 9.34 -6.24
CA THR A 83 1.10 10.12 -5.22
C THR A 83 -0.30 9.57 -5.05
N ALA A 84 -0.65 9.19 -3.82
CA ALA A 84 -1.92 8.56 -3.51
C ALA A 84 -2.57 9.18 -2.27
N VAL A 85 -3.90 9.07 -2.19
CA VAL A 85 -4.68 9.48 -1.01
C VAL A 85 -5.54 8.30 -0.59
N ARG A 86 -5.42 7.90 0.67
CA ARG A 86 -6.20 6.81 1.27
C ARG A 86 -7.05 7.34 2.41
N ALA A 87 -8.13 6.65 2.71
CA ALA A 87 -8.98 7.01 3.84
C ALA A 87 -9.54 5.76 4.52
N THR A 88 -9.72 5.86 5.83
CA THR A 88 -10.45 4.89 6.63
C THR A 88 -11.49 5.63 7.45
N TYR A 89 -12.69 5.10 7.50
CA TYR A 89 -13.75 5.57 8.37
C TYR A 89 -14.14 4.48 9.35
N ALA A 90 -13.86 4.70 10.62
CA ALA A 90 -14.20 3.78 11.69
C ALA A 90 -15.57 4.16 12.29
N PHE A 91 -16.51 3.22 12.25
CA PHE A 91 -17.82 3.38 12.92
C PHE A 91 -17.69 3.17 14.45
N ASN A 92 -16.76 2.33 14.85
CA ASN A 92 -16.42 2.02 16.23
C ASN A 92 -15.05 1.31 16.25
N GLU A 93 -14.60 0.90 17.46
CA GLU A 93 -13.32 0.20 17.65
C GLU A 93 -13.25 -1.18 16.96
N LYS A 94 -14.40 -1.72 16.48
CA LYS A 94 -14.44 -3.04 15.85
C LYS A 94 -14.61 -3.03 14.35
N PHE A 95 -15.17 -1.97 13.77
CA PHE A 95 -15.51 -1.98 12.34
C PHE A 95 -15.18 -0.66 11.65
N SER A 96 -14.55 -0.78 10.47
CA SER A 96 -14.25 0.36 9.59
C SER A 96 -14.40 0.02 8.11
N LEU A 97 -14.69 1.05 7.31
CA LEU A 97 -14.59 1.03 5.85
C LEU A 97 -13.26 1.64 5.43
N ILE A 98 -12.72 1.13 4.34
CA ILE A 98 -11.38 1.50 3.84
C ILE A 98 -11.49 1.84 2.36
N ALA A 99 -10.94 2.98 1.94
CA ALA A 99 -10.51 3.29 0.59
C ALA A 99 -8.97 3.15 0.58
N ALA A 100 -8.48 2.05 -0.01
CA ALA A 100 -7.11 1.60 0.22
C ALA A 100 -6.15 1.92 -0.92
N LYS A 101 -6.62 1.93 -2.14
CA LYS A 101 -5.81 2.08 -3.33
C LYS A 101 -6.47 3.10 -4.25
N ASP A 102 -5.73 4.09 -4.60
CA ASP A 102 -5.91 5.06 -5.65
C ASP A 102 -4.53 5.70 -5.87
N GLY A 103 -4.40 6.60 -6.79
CA GLY A 103 -3.20 7.39 -6.93
C GLY A 103 -2.87 7.68 -8.38
N TYR A 104 -1.94 8.58 -8.56
CA TYR A 104 -1.41 8.96 -9.86
C TYR A 104 0.05 8.52 -9.94
N ILE A 105 0.39 7.77 -10.98
CA ILE A 105 1.70 7.21 -11.25
C ILE A 105 2.31 7.99 -12.42
N ASP A 106 3.53 8.47 -12.24
CA ASP A 106 4.39 9.06 -13.28
C ASP A 106 5.56 8.08 -13.48
N PHE A 107 5.51 7.31 -14.57
CA PHE A 107 6.45 6.24 -14.87
C PHE A 107 7.44 6.69 -15.93
N LYS A 108 8.72 6.74 -15.57
CA LYS A 108 9.81 7.29 -16.41
C LYS A 108 10.97 6.32 -16.53
N PRO A 109 10.83 5.21 -17.25
CA PRO A 109 11.94 4.34 -17.59
C PRO A 109 12.87 5.04 -18.60
N GLU A 110 14.17 4.76 -18.53
CA GLU A 110 15.15 5.31 -19.48
C GLU A 110 15.29 4.44 -20.74
N HIS A 111 14.95 3.15 -20.64
CA HIS A 111 15.12 2.17 -21.71
C HIS A 111 13.93 1.21 -21.79
N THR A 112 13.74 0.60 -22.95
CA THR A 112 12.81 -0.51 -23.26
C THR A 112 11.33 -0.15 -23.19
N LEU A 113 10.91 0.61 -22.20
CA LEU A 113 9.52 1.05 -22.00
C LEU A 113 9.38 2.54 -22.31
N GLU A 114 8.16 2.98 -22.62
CA GLU A 114 7.85 4.38 -22.86
C GLU A 114 7.57 5.11 -21.56
N HIS A 115 7.78 6.44 -21.58
CA HIS A 115 7.35 7.33 -20.50
C HIS A 115 5.85 7.45 -20.52
N ASP A 116 5.20 7.10 -19.45
CA ASP A 116 3.75 7.21 -19.31
C ASP A 116 3.35 7.68 -17.93
N SER A 117 2.12 8.17 -17.85
CA SER A 117 1.54 8.53 -16.57
C SER A 117 0.05 8.22 -16.55
N GLY A 118 -0.46 7.83 -15.39
CA GLY A 118 -1.87 7.44 -15.32
C GLY A 118 -2.34 7.21 -13.90
N TRP A 119 -3.63 6.92 -13.80
CA TRP A 119 -4.26 6.60 -12.53
C TRP A 119 -4.07 5.12 -12.18
N GLY A 120 -3.83 4.87 -10.90
CA GLY A 120 -3.88 3.53 -10.32
C GLY A 120 -5.29 2.95 -10.29
N ASP A 121 -5.38 1.66 -10.04
CA ASP A 121 -6.63 0.99 -9.76
C ASP A 121 -7.24 1.50 -8.45
N ILE A 122 -8.55 1.31 -8.28
CA ILE A 122 -9.25 1.68 -7.06
C ILE A 122 -9.50 0.43 -6.24
N ALA A 123 -9.14 0.47 -4.95
CA ALA A 123 -9.49 -0.59 -4.02
C ALA A 123 -10.22 -0.04 -2.80
N ALA A 124 -11.29 -0.73 -2.42
CA ALA A 124 -12.07 -0.42 -1.24
C ALA A 124 -12.47 -1.71 -0.50
N GLY A 125 -12.79 -1.58 0.77
CA GLY A 125 -13.20 -2.73 1.56
C GLY A 125 -13.52 -2.39 2.99
N PHE A 126 -13.38 -3.38 3.86
CA PHE A 126 -13.69 -3.23 5.27
C PHE A 126 -12.70 -3.99 6.15
N LYS A 127 -12.62 -3.56 7.40
CA LYS A 127 -11.81 -4.16 8.45
C LYS A 127 -12.67 -4.39 9.69
N TYR A 128 -12.45 -5.55 10.32
CA TYR A 128 -13.14 -5.94 11.54
C TYR A 128 -12.15 -6.48 12.57
N ALA A 129 -12.24 -5.96 13.82
CA ALA A 129 -11.43 -6.46 14.93
C ALA A 129 -11.96 -7.82 15.39
N LEU A 130 -11.20 -8.88 15.09
CA LEU A 130 -11.50 -10.26 15.49
C LEU A 130 -11.20 -10.50 16.97
N TYR A 131 -10.16 -9.85 17.46
CA TYR A 131 -9.76 -9.86 18.86
C TYR A 131 -9.30 -8.46 19.26
N TYR A 132 -9.76 -7.99 20.42
CA TYR A 132 -9.48 -6.63 20.90
C TYR A 132 -9.28 -6.67 22.42
N CYS A 133 -8.04 -6.46 22.89
CA CYS A 133 -7.66 -6.45 24.29
C CYS A 133 -6.78 -5.24 24.61
N PRO A 134 -7.37 -4.08 24.98
CA PRO A 134 -6.62 -2.87 25.32
C PRO A 134 -5.66 -3.05 26.48
N GLN A 135 -6.02 -3.85 27.48
CA GLN A 135 -5.20 -4.08 28.68
C GLN A 135 -3.86 -4.75 28.35
N ASP A 136 -3.87 -5.64 27.37
CA ASP A 136 -2.68 -6.32 26.88
C ASP A 136 -2.05 -5.63 25.68
N GLU A 137 -2.60 -4.47 25.26
CA GLU A 137 -2.20 -3.78 24.03
C GLU A 137 -2.12 -4.73 22.83
N PHE A 138 -3.13 -5.57 22.68
CA PHE A 138 -3.17 -6.59 21.65
C PHE A 138 -4.48 -6.53 20.87
N ILE A 139 -4.36 -6.48 19.53
CA ILE A 139 -5.49 -6.51 18.61
C ILE A 139 -5.15 -7.40 17.42
N VAL A 140 -6.15 -8.15 16.95
CA VAL A 140 -6.12 -8.89 15.69
C VAL A 140 -7.32 -8.47 14.86
N SER A 141 -7.08 -8.04 13.63
CA SER A 141 -8.13 -7.60 12.70
C SER A 141 -8.08 -8.38 11.41
N GLY A 142 -9.25 -8.77 10.92
CA GLY A 142 -9.45 -9.25 9.56
C GLY A 142 -9.79 -8.08 8.64
N LYS A 143 -9.22 -8.07 7.42
CA LYS A 143 -9.49 -7.09 6.37
C LYS A 143 -9.84 -7.81 5.08
N LEU A 144 -10.80 -7.26 4.34
CA LEU A 144 -11.13 -7.69 2.99
C LEU A 144 -11.17 -6.46 2.09
N LEU A 145 -10.30 -6.42 1.09
CA LEU A 145 -10.30 -5.41 0.04
C LEU A 145 -10.80 -6.02 -1.26
N PHE A 146 -11.45 -5.18 -2.06
CA PHE A 146 -11.82 -5.46 -3.45
C PHE A 146 -11.17 -4.40 -4.32
N GLU A 147 -10.42 -4.83 -5.30
CA GLU A 147 -9.79 -3.98 -6.29
C GLU A 147 -10.55 -4.05 -7.60
N PHE A 148 -10.72 -2.91 -8.23
CA PHE A 148 -11.41 -2.74 -9.51
C PHE A 148 -10.40 -2.24 -10.54
N ALA A 149 -10.18 -3.03 -11.59
CA ALA A 149 -9.23 -2.75 -12.67
C ALA A 149 -9.73 -1.59 -13.56
N GLN A 150 -9.61 -0.35 -13.07
CA GLN A 150 -10.05 0.88 -13.74
C GLN A 150 -8.91 1.85 -14.03
N GLY A 151 -7.70 1.50 -13.62
CA GLY A 151 -6.49 2.30 -13.82
C GLY A 151 -6.01 2.34 -15.26
N SER A 152 -4.91 3.02 -15.46
CA SER A 152 -4.30 3.22 -16.77
C SER A 152 -3.34 2.07 -17.08
N ARG A 153 -3.56 1.39 -18.20
CA ARG A 153 -2.72 0.25 -18.63
C ARG A 153 -1.29 0.64 -18.94
N GLU A 154 -1.09 1.88 -19.34
CA GLU A 154 0.22 2.46 -19.66
C GLU A 154 1.17 2.48 -18.44
N VAL A 155 0.60 2.47 -17.23
CA VAL A 155 1.35 2.40 -15.97
C VAL A 155 1.09 1.09 -15.22
N PHE A 156 0.78 0.02 -15.95
CA PHE A 156 0.56 -1.35 -15.44
C PHE A 156 -0.62 -1.48 -14.46
N GLN A 157 -1.58 -0.57 -14.54
CA GLN A 157 -2.84 -0.64 -13.82
C GLN A 157 -3.99 -0.95 -14.82
N GLY A 158 -5.18 -1.23 -14.32
CA GLY A 158 -6.32 -1.56 -15.19
C GLY A 158 -6.18 -2.89 -15.91
N ASN A 159 -5.34 -3.78 -15.42
CA ASN A 159 -5.16 -5.13 -15.94
C ASN A 159 -6.13 -6.09 -15.26
N GLY A 160 -6.54 -7.14 -16.01
CA GLY A 160 -7.44 -8.16 -15.47
C GLY A 160 -8.86 -7.65 -15.22
N ASP A 161 -9.54 -8.31 -14.30
CA ASP A 161 -10.93 -8.03 -13.91
C ASP A 161 -11.01 -7.54 -12.45
N GLY A 162 -9.84 -7.26 -11.83
CA GLY A 162 -9.70 -6.93 -10.42
C GLY A 162 -9.55 -8.16 -9.53
N ASN A 163 -9.46 -7.91 -8.21
CA ASN A 163 -9.16 -8.96 -7.24
C ASN A 163 -9.87 -8.77 -5.91
N ALA A 164 -9.83 -9.81 -5.08
CA ALA A 164 -10.17 -9.77 -3.67
C ALA A 164 -8.92 -10.06 -2.83
N ALA A 165 -8.65 -9.22 -1.83
CA ALA A 165 -7.49 -9.37 -0.95
C ALA A 165 -7.89 -9.52 0.52
N PRO A 166 -8.21 -10.75 0.98
CA PRO A 166 -8.39 -11.06 2.39
C PRO A 166 -7.06 -11.02 3.13
N SER A 167 -7.05 -10.50 4.36
CA SER A 167 -5.87 -10.53 5.23
C SER A 167 -6.22 -10.50 6.71
N VAL A 168 -5.25 -10.89 7.52
CA VAL A 168 -5.28 -10.77 8.98
C VAL A 168 -4.07 -9.99 9.42
N THR A 169 -4.29 -8.98 10.26
CA THR A 169 -3.24 -8.12 10.82
C THR A 169 -3.31 -8.18 12.34
N PHE A 170 -2.16 -8.35 12.99
CA PHE A 170 -2.04 -8.21 14.45
C PHE A 170 -1.21 -6.98 14.81
N LEU A 171 -1.47 -6.44 15.98
CA LEU A 171 -0.67 -5.43 16.68
C LEU A 171 -0.49 -5.85 18.12
N LYS A 172 0.74 -5.78 18.63
CA LYS A 172 1.10 -6.01 20.03
C LYS A 172 2.03 -4.90 20.50
N GLY A 173 1.66 -4.28 21.62
CA GLY A 173 2.50 -3.38 22.38
C GLY A 173 3.25 -4.10 23.48
N TYR A 174 4.47 -3.66 23.76
CA TYR A 174 5.25 -4.07 24.93
C TYR A 174 6.17 -2.92 25.37
N ASP A 175 5.87 -2.31 26.51
CA ASP A 175 6.56 -1.10 26.98
C ASP A 175 6.55 -0.03 25.88
N LYS A 176 7.70 0.39 25.39
CA LYS A 176 7.87 1.36 24.29
C LYS A 176 7.89 0.73 22.90
N TRP A 177 7.83 -0.59 22.80
CA TRP A 177 7.87 -1.31 21.54
C TRP A 177 6.47 -1.49 20.97
N GLN A 178 6.40 -1.47 19.67
CA GLN A 178 5.25 -1.87 18.86
C GLN A 178 5.69 -2.94 17.87
N PHE A 179 4.92 -4.01 17.80
CA PHE A 179 5.08 -5.08 16.83
C PHE A 179 3.77 -5.21 16.03
N MET A 180 3.89 -5.23 14.72
CA MET A 180 2.77 -5.51 13.84
C MET A 180 3.17 -6.52 12.78
N GLY A 181 2.17 -7.28 12.31
CA GLY A 181 2.36 -8.15 11.17
C GLY A 181 1.04 -8.39 10.46
N THR A 182 1.10 -8.56 9.16
CA THR A 182 -0.03 -8.94 8.32
C THR A 182 0.31 -10.16 7.49
N LEU A 183 -0.69 -10.99 7.26
CA LEU A 183 -0.67 -12.10 6.29
C LEU A 183 -1.94 -12.00 5.45
N GLY A 184 -1.80 -12.04 4.14
CA GLY A 184 -2.94 -11.96 3.24
C GLY A 184 -2.67 -12.64 1.90
N MET A 185 -3.70 -12.61 1.07
CA MET A 185 -3.68 -13.14 -0.29
C MET A 185 -4.27 -12.10 -1.24
N ILE A 186 -3.80 -12.10 -2.48
CA ILE A 186 -4.41 -11.38 -3.60
C ILE A 186 -4.99 -12.46 -4.51
N ILE A 187 -6.32 -12.49 -4.61
CA ILE A 187 -7.06 -13.53 -5.34
C ILE A 187 -7.73 -12.86 -6.53
N PRO A 188 -7.18 -13.02 -7.76
CA PRO A 188 -7.74 -12.39 -8.94
C PRO A 188 -9.12 -12.97 -9.29
N PHE A 189 -10.00 -12.14 -9.82
CA PHE A 189 -11.28 -12.57 -10.36
C PHE A 189 -11.10 -13.32 -11.68
N ASN A 190 -10.02 -13.04 -12.41
CA ASN A 190 -9.65 -13.72 -13.64
C ASN A 190 -8.22 -14.28 -13.55
N ALA A 191 -8.11 -15.52 -13.10
CA ALA A 191 -6.84 -16.21 -12.93
C ALA A 191 -6.10 -16.53 -14.26
N LYS A 192 -6.70 -16.22 -15.42
CA LYS A 192 -5.99 -16.27 -16.71
C LYS A 192 -5.20 -15.00 -16.98
N GLN A 193 -5.62 -13.88 -16.41
CA GLN A 193 -5.01 -12.58 -16.66
C GLN A 193 -4.10 -12.11 -15.51
N GLU A 194 -4.37 -12.56 -14.27
CA GLU A 194 -3.62 -12.13 -13.10
C GLU A 194 -3.22 -13.32 -12.23
N SER A 195 -2.07 -13.21 -11.60
CA SER A 195 -1.55 -14.22 -10.67
C SER A 195 -2.21 -14.12 -9.29
N MET A 196 -2.28 -15.25 -8.61
CA MET A 196 -2.63 -15.28 -7.20
C MET A 196 -1.35 -15.12 -6.37
N GLU A 197 -1.36 -14.18 -5.42
CA GLU A 197 -0.23 -13.90 -4.56
C GLU A 197 -0.56 -14.14 -3.08
N ILE A 198 0.46 -14.49 -2.32
CA ILE A 198 0.45 -14.46 -0.86
C ILE A 198 1.42 -13.36 -0.44
N TYR A 199 1.00 -12.51 0.46
CA TYR A 199 1.86 -11.47 1.01
C TYR A 199 1.90 -11.52 2.53
N GLN A 200 3.02 -11.07 3.07
CA GLN A 200 3.21 -10.85 4.50
C GLN A 200 4.10 -9.64 4.73
N SER A 201 3.77 -8.86 5.75
CA SER A 201 4.55 -7.69 6.14
C SER A 201 4.70 -7.64 7.65
N TYR A 202 5.84 -7.14 8.11
CA TYR A 202 6.16 -7.01 9.52
C TYR A 202 6.70 -5.61 9.80
N HIS A 203 6.35 -5.09 10.97
CA HIS A 203 6.76 -3.78 11.45
C HIS A 203 7.20 -3.89 12.89
N VAL A 204 8.31 -3.28 13.23
CA VAL A 204 8.74 -3.02 14.58
C VAL A 204 9.11 -1.55 14.72
N SER A 205 8.60 -0.91 15.75
CA SER A 205 8.97 0.46 16.10
C SER A 205 9.18 0.62 17.59
N TYR A 206 9.91 1.67 17.94
CA TYR A 206 10.23 2.01 19.33
C TYR A 206 9.89 3.47 19.60
N ALA A 207 9.11 3.75 20.64
CA ALA A 207 8.79 5.11 21.09
C ALA A 207 10.04 5.73 21.78
N LEU A 208 10.97 6.25 20.99
CA LEU A 208 12.19 6.89 21.51
C LEU A 208 11.84 8.14 22.33
N THR A 209 10.88 8.92 21.82
CA THR A 209 10.20 9.99 22.51
C THR A 209 8.68 9.86 22.29
N PRO A 210 7.82 10.63 22.99
CA PRO A 210 6.39 10.62 22.70
C PRO A 210 6.03 10.98 21.25
N ARG A 211 6.95 11.62 20.50
CA ARG A 211 6.71 12.09 19.13
C ARG A 211 7.60 11.47 18.07
N PHE A 212 8.63 10.71 18.44
CA PHE A 212 9.57 10.16 17.46
C PHE A 212 9.73 8.66 17.62
N PHE A 213 9.46 7.94 16.52
CA PHE A 213 9.36 6.50 16.47
C PHE A 213 10.23 5.96 15.31
N PRO A 214 11.51 5.60 15.54
CA PRO A 214 12.26 4.82 14.56
C PRO A 214 11.59 3.49 14.32
N LEU A 215 11.64 3.00 13.07
CA LEU A 215 10.98 1.78 12.64
C LEU A 215 11.81 0.96 11.66
N LEU A 216 11.53 -0.34 11.63
CA LEU A 216 11.98 -1.28 10.62
C LEU A 216 10.77 -2.04 10.10
N GLU A 217 10.74 -2.26 8.78
CA GLU A 217 9.68 -3.01 8.12
C GLU A 217 10.27 -4.04 7.16
N LEU A 218 9.56 -5.14 6.99
CA LEU A 218 9.90 -6.19 6.04
C LEU A 218 8.63 -6.56 5.29
N ASN A 219 8.68 -6.58 3.96
CA ASN A 219 7.60 -7.00 3.11
C ASN A 219 8.02 -8.20 2.28
N HIS A 220 7.11 -9.15 2.10
CA HIS A 220 7.31 -10.33 1.27
C HIS A 220 6.06 -10.59 0.45
N PHE A 221 6.24 -10.71 -0.85
CA PHE A 221 5.23 -11.13 -1.81
C PHE A 221 5.69 -12.42 -2.47
N CYS A 222 4.77 -13.38 -2.63
CA CYS A 222 5.03 -14.67 -3.24
C CYS A 222 3.92 -15.01 -4.22
N VAL A 223 4.28 -15.25 -5.48
CA VAL A 223 3.36 -15.76 -6.49
C VAL A 223 3.03 -17.21 -6.18
N ALA A 224 1.86 -17.45 -5.64
CA ALA A 224 1.36 -18.79 -5.31
C ALA A 224 0.88 -19.54 -6.57
N ARG A 225 0.23 -18.82 -7.49
CA ARG A 225 -0.21 -19.33 -8.78
C ARG A 225 0.01 -18.27 -9.85
N GLN A 226 0.73 -18.63 -10.91
CA GLN A 226 0.91 -17.77 -12.08
C GLN A 226 -0.35 -17.73 -12.94
N ALA A 227 -0.61 -16.60 -13.59
CA ALA A 227 -1.65 -16.46 -14.59
C ALA A 227 -1.32 -17.23 -15.87
N ASP A 228 -2.36 -17.66 -16.59
CA ASP A 228 -2.22 -18.38 -17.86
C ASP A 228 -2.27 -17.40 -19.04
N ARG A 229 -1.39 -16.39 -19.06
CA ARG A 229 -1.33 -15.43 -20.16
C ARG A 229 -0.60 -16.02 -21.37
N GLU A 230 -1.34 -16.32 -22.42
CA GLU A 230 -0.77 -16.74 -23.71
C GLU A 230 -0.60 -15.58 -24.70
N GLU A 231 -1.28 -14.46 -24.52
CA GLU A 231 -1.57 -13.48 -25.58
C GLU A 231 -0.60 -12.31 -25.67
N LEU A 232 0.40 -12.21 -24.80
CA LEU A 232 1.19 -11.02 -24.72
C LEU A 232 2.60 -11.21 -25.27
N VAL A 233 3.01 -10.25 -26.12
CA VAL A 233 4.35 -10.16 -26.69
C VAL A 233 5.40 -10.22 -25.57
N ALA A 234 6.27 -11.12 -25.75
CA ALA A 234 7.14 -11.79 -24.81
C ALA A 234 8.08 -10.98 -23.90
N SER A 235 8.02 -9.70 -23.76
CA SER A 235 8.99 -8.99 -22.92
C SER A 235 8.40 -8.07 -21.84
N ILE A 236 7.28 -7.45 -22.11
CA ILE A 236 6.69 -6.45 -21.20
C ILE A 236 5.47 -7.03 -20.50
N ALA A 237 4.84 -7.97 -21.12
CA ALA A 237 3.64 -8.64 -20.67
C ALA A 237 3.85 -9.61 -19.52
N GLU A 238 5.07 -9.84 -19.13
CA GLU A 238 5.46 -10.70 -18.04
C GLU A 238 5.44 -10.02 -16.68
N PHE A 239 5.25 -8.70 -16.68
CA PHE A 239 4.89 -7.98 -15.47
C PHE A 239 3.42 -8.17 -15.22
N GLU A 240 3.10 -9.13 -14.43
CA GLU A 240 1.75 -9.21 -13.95
C GLU A 240 1.48 -8.04 -13.05
N GLY A 241 0.37 -7.41 -13.41
CA GLY A 241 -0.18 -6.28 -12.78
C GLY A 241 -0.51 -6.43 -11.32
N GLY A 242 0.49 -6.77 -10.57
CA GLY A 242 0.55 -6.31 -9.23
C GLY A 242 0.57 -4.79 -9.30
N ASP A 243 0.18 -4.17 -8.29
CA ASP A 243 0.43 -2.79 -8.03
C ASP A 243 1.91 -2.49 -8.33
N VAL A 244 2.19 -1.54 -9.21
CA VAL A 244 3.58 -1.15 -9.56
C VAL A 244 4.38 -0.82 -8.30
N ILE A 245 3.72 -0.37 -7.24
CA ILE A 245 4.31 -0.08 -5.94
C ILE A 245 4.62 -1.36 -5.16
N ASN A 246 3.81 -2.38 -5.32
CA ASN A 246 3.95 -3.65 -4.61
C ASN A 246 4.72 -4.70 -5.40
N LEU A 247 5.34 -4.30 -6.53
CA LEU A 247 6.25 -5.16 -7.26
C LEU A 247 5.54 -6.33 -7.92
N GLY A 248 4.94 -6.06 -9.03
CA GLY A 248 4.27 -7.09 -9.81
C GLY A 248 5.11 -8.34 -9.96
N SER A 249 4.47 -9.47 -9.83
CA SER A 249 5.07 -10.75 -10.13
C SER A 249 5.41 -10.82 -11.62
N GLN A 250 6.54 -11.40 -11.95
CA GLN A 250 6.94 -11.66 -13.33
C GLN A 250 6.35 -12.98 -13.78
N HIS A 251 5.57 -12.92 -14.85
CA HIS A 251 4.97 -14.11 -15.42
C HIS A 251 5.98 -14.89 -16.25
N GLY A 252 6.09 -16.20 -15.99
CA GLY A 252 6.96 -17.10 -16.75
C GLY A 252 8.44 -17.10 -16.38
N ILE A 253 8.82 -16.45 -15.27
CA ILE A 253 10.14 -16.52 -14.66
C ILE A 253 10.08 -17.37 -13.39
N ASP A 254 11.13 -18.13 -13.10
CA ASP A 254 11.18 -19.02 -11.93
C ASP A 254 11.25 -18.28 -10.57
N HIS A 255 11.33 -16.95 -10.59
CA HIS A 255 11.43 -16.10 -9.40
C HIS A 255 10.06 -15.67 -8.91
N ARG A 256 9.57 -16.37 -7.88
CA ARG A 256 8.22 -16.15 -7.31
C ARG A 256 8.19 -15.31 -6.06
N ASN A 257 9.34 -14.96 -5.54
CA ASN A 257 9.44 -14.26 -4.26
C ASN A 257 10.06 -12.89 -4.45
N PHE A 258 9.44 -11.91 -3.85
CA PHE A 258 9.97 -10.57 -3.71
C PHE A 258 9.96 -10.17 -2.25
N VAL A 259 11.14 -9.88 -1.70
CA VAL A 259 11.32 -9.52 -0.29
C VAL A 259 12.02 -8.18 -0.21
N THR A 260 11.49 -7.28 0.59
CA THR A 260 12.08 -5.96 0.86
C THR A 260 12.28 -5.73 2.35
N VAL A 261 13.24 -4.89 2.67
CA VAL A 261 13.47 -4.36 4.01
C VAL A 261 13.50 -2.84 3.95
N ALA A 262 12.85 -2.20 4.91
CA ALA A 262 12.85 -0.75 5.04
C ALA A 262 13.28 -0.31 6.42
N ALA A 263 14.01 0.81 6.46
CA ALA A 263 14.32 1.55 7.68
C ALA A 263 13.76 2.96 7.57
N GLY A 264 13.17 3.45 8.64
CA GLY A 264 12.53 4.76 8.61
C GLY A 264 12.17 5.28 9.99
N PHE A 265 11.28 6.24 9.99
CA PHE A 265 10.73 6.80 11.22
C PHE A 265 9.34 7.35 10.99
N ARG A 266 8.60 7.52 12.09
CA ARG A 266 7.39 8.32 12.15
C ARG A 266 7.57 9.44 13.17
N TYR A 267 7.11 10.63 12.82
CA TYR A 267 7.16 11.82 13.68
C TYR A 267 5.74 12.37 13.88
N ARG A 268 5.29 12.43 15.13
CA ARG A 268 4.00 13.00 15.52
C ARG A 268 4.12 14.52 15.61
N ILE A 269 3.55 15.22 14.63
CA ILE A 269 3.63 16.67 14.48
C ILE A 269 2.81 17.33 15.59
N PHE A 270 1.57 16.83 15.80
CA PHE A 270 0.73 17.29 16.91
C PHE A 270 -0.14 16.15 17.46
N GLU A 271 -0.62 16.34 18.69
CA GLU A 271 -1.61 15.51 19.36
C GLU A 271 -2.77 16.41 19.81
N LYS A 272 -4.02 15.99 19.48
CA LYS A 272 -5.27 16.66 19.87
C LYS A 272 -5.36 18.14 19.44
N ALA A 273 -5.88 18.38 18.25
CA ALA A 273 -6.19 19.70 17.73
C ALA A 273 -7.66 19.74 17.27
N GLY A 274 -8.55 20.10 18.17
CA GLY A 274 -10.01 20.13 17.92
C GLY A 274 -10.55 18.70 17.68
N VAL A 275 -11.11 18.46 16.49
CA VAL A 275 -11.63 17.14 16.08
C VAL A 275 -10.53 16.18 15.63
N PHE A 276 -9.31 16.67 15.41
CA PHE A 276 -8.19 15.86 14.99
C PHE A 276 -7.47 15.26 16.20
N LYS A 277 -7.17 13.97 16.13
CA LYS A 277 -6.45 13.25 17.18
C LYS A 277 -4.95 13.47 17.07
N ASN A 278 -4.38 13.22 15.91
CA ASN A 278 -2.96 13.45 15.64
C ASN A 278 -2.70 13.61 14.14
N LEU A 279 -1.58 14.25 13.84
CA LEU A 279 -0.98 14.28 12.51
C LEU A 279 0.42 13.69 12.62
N ASP A 280 0.64 12.62 11.89
CA ASP A 280 1.92 11.90 11.85
C ASP A 280 2.56 12.06 10.46
N PHE A 281 3.84 12.41 10.42
CA PHE A 281 4.70 12.34 9.23
C PHE A 281 5.52 11.06 9.28
N GLY A 282 5.55 10.30 8.21
CA GLY A 282 6.36 9.11 8.04
C GLY A 282 7.38 9.26 6.92
N PHE A 283 8.52 8.61 7.08
CA PHE A 283 9.53 8.46 6.04
C PHE A 283 10.20 7.10 6.16
N ALA A 284 10.39 6.42 5.05
CA ALA A 284 11.12 5.17 4.99
C ALA A 284 11.95 5.05 3.70
N TYR A 285 13.11 4.43 3.82
CA TYR A 285 13.93 3.97 2.70
C TYR A 285 13.87 2.45 2.65
N GLU A 286 13.54 1.91 1.48
CA GLU A 286 13.27 0.50 1.27
C GLU A 286 14.15 -0.07 0.17
N LEU A 287 14.69 -1.27 0.41
CA LEU A 287 15.58 -2.00 -0.48
C LEU A 287 15.06 -3.42 -0.69
N PRO A 288 15.16 -3.99 -1.91
CA PRO A 288 14.92 -5.40 -2.14
C PRO A 288 16.06 -6.24 -1.52
N LEU A 289 15.69 -7.33 -0.86
CA LEU A 289 16.61 -8.39 -0.41
C LEU A 289 16.72 -9.50 -1.47
N THR A 290 15.77 -9.57 -2.38
CA THR A 290 15.78 -10.43 -3.57
C THR A 290 16.47 -9.71 -4.73
N ASN A 291 16.69 -10.41 -5.84
CA ASN A 291 17.34 -9.81 -6.99
C ASN A 291 16.46 -8.68 -7.59
N PRO A 292 16.92 -7.42 -7.62
CA PRO A 292 16.11 -6.31 -8.14
C PRO A 292 15.73 -6.46 -9.62
N ASN A 293 16.48 -7.24 -10.41
CA ASN A 293 16.14 -7.48 -11.81
C ASN A 293 14.88 -8.36 -12.00
N ASP A 294 14.38 -8.98 -10.94
CA ASP A 294 13.17 -9.81 -10.96
C ASP A 294 11.94 -9.03 -10.50
N GLY A 295 12.06 -7.73 -10.34
CA GLY A 295 11.01 -6.79 -9.94
C GLY A 295 11.18 -5.43 -10.62
N LEU A 296 10.38 -4.45 -10.22
CA LEU A 296 10.45 -3.06 -10.72
C LEU A 296 11.10 -2.10 -9.72
N MET A 297 11.75 -2.62 -8.67
CA MET A 297 12.33 -1.79 -7.63
C MET A 297 13.81 -2.09 -7.43
N ASP A 298 14.65 -1.08 -7.60
CA ASP A 298 16.02 -1.07 -7.11
C ASP A 298 16.08 -0.52 -5.69
N ASN A 299 15.38 0.57 -5.44
CA ASN A 299 15.13 1.12 -4.10
C ASN A 299 13.89 2.02 -4.12
N ARG A 300 13.35 2.35 -2.94
CA ARG A 300 12.18 3.22 -2.81
C ARG A 300 12.27 4.12 -1.59
N TYR A 301 11.90 5.39 -1.79
CA TYR A 301 11.69 6.37 -0.75
C TYR A 301 10.19 6.59 -0.60
N THR A 302 9.65 6.37 0.58
CA THR A 302 8.26 6.65 0.89
C THR A 302 8.18 7.76 1.92
N ALA A 303 7.41 8.80 1.63
CA ALA A 303 7.05 9.84 2.57
C ALA A 303 5.52 9.93 2.68
N ASP A 304 5.00 10.07 3.89
CA ASP A 304 3.57 10.12 4.09
C ASP A 304 3.14 11.10 5.19
N LEU A 305 1.85 11.48 5.12
CA LEU A 305 1.16 12.22 6.17
C LEU A 305 -0.13 11.48 6.53
N VAL A 306 -0.31 11.19 7.81
CA VAL A 306 -1.52 10.52 8.34
C VAL A 306 -2.21 11.44 9.32
N LEU A 307 -3.41 11.88 8.96
CA LEU A 307 -4.27 12.70 9.83
C LEU A 307 -5.37 11.81 10.41
N HIS A 308 -5.31 11.56 11.71
CA HIS A 308 -6.34 10.83 12.45
C HIS A 308 -7.39 11.78 13.05
N PHE A 309 -8.67 11.33 13.07
CA PHE A 309 -9.80 12.11 13.60
C PHE A 309 -10.89 11.25 14.22
#